data_d63bec3c79eb2b34808f7531648783a6
#
_entry.id   d63bec3c79eb2b34808f7531648783a6
#
_cell.length_a   1.000
_cell.length_b   1.000
_cell.length_c   1.000
_cell.angle_alpha   90.00
_cell.angle_beta   90.00
_cell.angle_gamma   90.00
#
_symmetry.space_group_name_H-M   'P 1'
#
loop_
_entity.id
_entity.type
_entity.pdbx_description
1 polymer ?
#
loop_
_entity_poly.entity_id
_entity_poly.type
_entity_poly.pdbx_seq_one_letter_code
_entity_poly.pdbx_strand_id
1 'polypeptide(L)'
;MDPLSLLWLFFILASLQPNVQRQMLMAARRRKLASISRDRDATVITLIHRQEQMNLLGFPIVRYIDIDDAEGVLRAINETPPGRAIEIILHTPGGLVVAARQIAGALADHDGRVTAVVPHYAMSGGTLIALSADEIVVDAHASLGPVDPQLGEYAAASLVAVAEQPGDHEDRTLLMADVGRKAIVQVESFTTRLLERHMDPERAAEVAQILATGTWTHDHPLQAPELQAMGLRARVGVPEAERELMGLYPQPRGRPSPVEYFPSPGAPAVPAPSRSPARRAGATRRA
;
A
#
# COMPACT_ATOMS: atom_id res chain seq x y z
N MET A 1 -18.94 20.96 43.28
CA MET A 1 -17.66 20.79 42.58
C MET A 1 -17.08 22.17 42.35
N ASP A 2 -15.86 22.40 42.78
CA ASP A 2 -15.23 23.68 42.53
C ASP A 2 -14.83 23.85 41.04
N PRO A 3 -14.63 25.06 40.54
CA PRO A 3 -14.31 25.32 39.15
C PRO A 3 -12.99 24.63 38.69
N LEU A 4 -12.09 24.44 39.61
CA LEU A 4 -10.79 23.80 39.34
C LEU A 4 -10.97 22.29 39.09
N SER A 5 -11.80 21.61 39.84
CA SER A 5 -12.16 20.20 39.68
C SER A 5 -12.86 19.95 38.33
N LEU A 6 -13.75 20.87 37.91
CA LEU A 6 -14.37 20.80 36.60
C LEU A 6 -13.40 21.00 35.45
N LEU A 7 -12.42 21.89 35.62
CA LEU A 7 -11.36 22.12 34.65
C LEU A 7 -10.47 20.89 34.51
N TRP A 8 -10.06 20.28 35.62
CA TRP A 8 -9.28 19.03 35.60
C TRP A 8 -10.06 17.87 34.95
N LEU A 9 -11.33 17.72 35.28
CA LEU A 9 -12.18 16.73 34.66
C LEU A 9 -12.28 16.92 33.15
N PHE A 10 -12.41 18.17 32.68
CA PHE A 10 -12.40 18.51 31.27
C PHE A 10 -11.09 18.13 30.59
N PHE A 11 -9.93 18.44 31.21
CA PHE A 11 -8.63 18.05 30.65
C PHE A 11 -8.43 16.53 30.60
N ILE A 12 -8.87 15.81 31.63
CA ILE A 12 -8.83 14.34 31.64
C ILE A 12 -9.72 13.77 30.51
N LEU A 13 -10.95 14.22 30.39
CA LEU A 13 -11.85 13.78 29.32
C LEU A 13 -11.34 14.14 27.94
N ALA A 14 -10.79 15.34 27.77
CA ALA A 14 -10.19 15.78 26.50
C ALA A 14 -8.96 14.94 26.13
N SER A 15 -8.15 14.54 27.10
CA SER A 15 -6.96 13.68 26.88
C SER A 15 -7.32 12.24 26.55
N LEU A 16 -8.46 11.73 27.02
CA LEU A 16 -8.94 10.38 26.74
C LEU A 16 -9.62 10.27 25.35
N GLN A 17 -10.17 11.37 24.82
CA GLN A 17 -10.91 11.40 23.56
C GLN A 17 -10.13 10.79 22.38
N PRO A 18 -8.84 11.09 22.13
CA PRO A 18 -8.09 10.51 21.01
C PRO A 18 -7.95 9.00 21.13
N ASN A 19 -7.72 8.49 22.35
CA ASN A 19 -7.58 7.06 22.61
C ASN A 19 -8.90 6.31 22.36
N VAL A 20 -10.01 6.84 22.82
CA VAL A 20 -11.34 6.25 22.60
C VAL A 20 -11.66 6.22 21.10
N GLN A 21 -11.42 7.31 20.38
CA GLN A 21 -11.65 7.36 18.93
C GLN A 21 -10.78 6.33 18.18
N ARG A 22 -9.51 6.19 18.58
CA ARG A 22 -8.60 5.18 18.00
C ARG A 22 -9.11 3.76 18.24
N GLN A 23 -9.54 3.44 19.46
CA GLN A 23 -10.10 2.13 19.81
C GLN A 23 -11.40 1.85 19.02
N MET A 24 -12.31 2.82 18.92
CA MET A 24 -13.53 2.68 18.13
C MET A 24 -13.22 2.40 16.65
N LEU A 25 -12.24 3.10 16.08
CA LEU A 25 -11.82 2.90 14.69
C LEU A 25 -11.20 1.52 14.48
N MET A 26 -10.35 1.07 15.41
CA MET A 26 -9.77 -0.27 15.35
C MET A 26 -10.84 -1.36 15.48
N ALA A 27 -11.83 -1.17 16.35
CA ALA A 27 -12.96 -2.08 16.48
C ALA A 27 -13.83 -2.11 15.22
N ALA A 28 -14.04 -0.96 14.57
CA ALA A 28 -14.75 -0.87 13.28
C ALA A 28 -14.02 -1.62 12.18
N ARG A 29 -12.68 -1.44 12.06
CA ARG A 29 -11.84 -2.20 11.11
C ARG A 29 -11.95 -3.70 11.32
N ARG A 30 -11.78 -4.17 12.58
CA ARG A 30 -11.87 -5.60 12.92
C ARG A 30 -13.23 -6.18 12.55
N ARG A 31 -14.31 -5.46 12.83
CA ARG A 31 -15.68 -5.89 12.45
C ARG A 31 -15.85 -5.99 10.93
N LYS A 32 -15.34 -4.98 10.19
CA LYS A 32 -15.42 -4.97 8.72
C LYS A 32 -14.58 -6.10 8.11
N LEU A 33 -13.35 -6.29 8.58
CA LEU A 33 -12.49 -7.41 8.15
C LEU A 33 -13.15 -8.78 8.43
N ALA A 34 -13.74 -8.95 9.62
CA ALA A 34 -14.47 -10.18 9.95
C ALA A 34 -15.72 -10.38 9.09
N SER A 35 -16.37 -9.32 8.64
CA SER A 35 -17.48 -9.42 7.67
C SER A 35 -16.98 -9.88 6.32
N ILE A 36 -15.99 -9.21 5.75
CA ILE A 36 -15.40 -9.58 4.45
C ILE A 36 -14.89 -11.03 4.50
N SER A 37 -14.17 -11.42 5.57
CA SER A 37 -13.66 -12.78 5.74
C SER A 37 -14.77 -13.84 5.72
N ARG A 38 -15.92 -13.58 6.34
CA ARG A 38 -17.07 -14.50 6.30
C ARG A 38 -17.72 -14.54 4.91
N ASP A 39 -17.90 -13.37 4.30
CA ASP A 39 -18.59 -13.24 3.02
C ASP A 39 -17.78 -13.85 1.87
N ARG A 40 -16.44 -13.86 1.99
CA ARG A 40 -15.49 -14.44 1.01
C ARG A 40 -15.07 -15.87 1.35
N ASP A 41 -15.35 -16.34 2.57
CA ASP A 41 -14.75 -17.55 3.13
C ASP A 41 -13.21 -17.58 3.00
N ALA A 42 -12.60 -16.44 3.29
CA ALA A 42 -11.16 -16.23 3.14
C ALA A 42 -10.54 -15.58 4.38
N THR A 43 -9.26 -15.77 4.59
CA THR A 43 -8.47 -14.94 5.51
C THR A 43 -8.20 -13.61 4.82
N VAL A 44 -8.61 -12.50 5.44
CA VAL A 44 -8.42 -11.15 4.90
C VAL A 44 -7.24 -10.47 5.57
N ILE A 45 -6.22 -10.14 4.78
CA ILE A 45 -5.01 -9.44 5.21
C ILE A 45 -5.02 -8.03 4.63
N THR A 46 -4.60 -7.03 5.40
CA THR A 46 -4.48 -5.65 4.90
C THR A 46 -3.05 -5.16 5.02
N LEU A 47 -2.50 -4.65 3.93
CA LEU A 47 -1.24 -3.92 3.88
C LEU A 47 -1.53 -2.53 3.31
N ILE A 48 -1.85 -1.59 4.20
CA ILE A 48 -2.37 -0.26 3.84
C ILE A 48 -1.50 0.82 4.46
N HIS A 49 -0.69 1.47 3.62
CA HIS A 49 0.14 2.62 3.96
C HIS A 49 -0.55 3.90 3.50
N ARG A 50 -1.07 4.67 4.46
CA ARG A 50 -1.57 6.02 4.20
C ARG A 50 -0.44 7.00 4.41
N GLN A 51 0.11 7.51 3.32
CA GLN A 51 1.30 8.36 3.28
C GLN A 51 1.14 9.67 4.08
N GLU A 52 -0.08 10.16 4.17
CA GLU A 52 -0.36 11.46 4.74
C GLU A 52 -0.50 11.46 6.26
N GLN A 53 -0.21 10.34 6.92
CA GLN A 53 -0.61 10.15 8.32
C GLN A 53 0.41 10.55 9.37
N MET A 54 1.66 10.79 9.02
CA MET A 54 2.66 11.02 10.03
C MET A 54 3.40 12.33 9.80
N ASN A 55 2.99 13.35 10.56
CA ASN A 55 3.80 14.55 10.75
C ASN A 55 4.48 14.46 12.13
N LEU A 56 5.75 14.16 12.17
CA LEU A 56 6.56 14.38 13.35
C LEU A 56 7.20 15.76 13.24
N LEU A 57 6.83 16.67 14.14
CA LEU A 57 7.34 18.05 14.16
C LEU A 57 7.15 18.82 12.82
N GLY A 58 6.09 18.48 12.06
CA GLY A 58 5.80 19.15 10.77
C GLY A 58 6.42 18.49 9.54
N PHE A 59 7.21 17.42 9.71
CA PHE A 59 7.78 16.67 8.59
C PHE A 59 6.89 15.46 8.24
N PRO A 60 6.50 15.27 6.94
CA PRO A 60 5.76 14.10 6.53
C PRO A 60 6.63 12.85 6.67
N ILE A 61 6.19 11.86 7.43
CA ILE A 61 6.81 10.54 7.48
C ILE A 61 6.09 9.65 6.48
N VAL A 62 6.79 9.27 5.43
CA VAL A 62 6.31 8.32 4.44
C VAL A 62 6.53 6.90 4.98
N ARG A 63 5.49 6.06 4.97
CA ARG A 63 5.61 4.64 5.33
C ARG A 63 5.76 3.80 4.07
N TYR A 64 6.72 2.91 4.11
CA TYR A 64 7.02 1.92 3.08
C TYR A 64 6.89 0.52 3.67
N ILE A 65 6.79 -0.49 2.82
CA ILE A 65 6.83 -1.90 3.26
C ILE A 65 8.17 -2.13 3.97
N ASP A 66 8.09 -2.56 5.23
CA ASP A 66 9.24 -2.84 6.08
C ASP A 66 9.20 -4.28 6.63
N ILE A 67 10.14 -4.60 7.50
CA ILE A 67 10.26 -5.96 8.09
C ILE A 67 9.10 -6.26 9.04
N ASP A 68 8.62 -5.27 9.79
CA ASP A 68 7.48 -5.44 10.71
C ASP A 68 6.20 -5.79 9.92
N ASP A 69 6.01 -5.17 8.75
CA ASP A 69 4.92 -5.49 7.84
C ASP A 69 5.04 -6.94 7.33
N ALA A 70 6.26 -7.35 6.93
CA ALA A 70 6.50 -8.72 6.49
C ALA A 70 6.21 -9.73 7.61
N GLU A 71 6.71 -9.50 8.81
CA GLU A 71 6.43 -10.37 9.98
C GLU A 71 4.92 -10.47 10.27
N GLY A 72 4.21 -9.35 10.19
CA GLY A 72 2.76 -9.31 10.39
C GLY A 72 1.99 -10.12 9.35
N VAL A 73 2.34 -9.95 8.07
CA VAL A 73 1.70 -10.69 6.97
C VAL A 73 2.05 -12.17 7.01
N LEU A 74 3.32 -12.52 7.20
CA LEU A 74 3.77 -13.92 7.34
C LEU A 74 3.05 -14.64 8.48
N ARG A 75 2.89 -13.97 9.62
CA ARG A 75 2.11 -14.52 10.74
C ARG A 75 0.67 -14.81 10.33
N ALA A 76 0.01 -13.86 9.64
CA ALA A 76 -1.38 -14.03 9.20
C ALA A 76 -1.51 -15.19 8.19
N ILE A 77 -0.54 -15.36 7.28
CA ILE A 77 -0.49 -16.49 6.34
C ILE A 77 -0.32 -17.81 7.11
N ASN A 78 0.62 -17.88 8.05
CA ASN A 78 0.88 -19.09 8.84
C ASN A 78 -0.29 -19.48 9.76
N GLU A 79 -1.07 -18.51 10.24
CA GLU A 79 -2.28 -18.74 11.04
C GLU A 79 -3.50 -19.10 10.16
N THR A 80 -3.40 -18.96 8.84
CA THR A 80 -4.46 -19.33 7.91
C THR A 80 -4.53 -20.86 7.79
N PRO A 81 -5.71 -21.47 7.97
CA PRO A 81 -5.87 -22.91 7.79
C PRO A 81 -5.43 -23.36 6.39
N PRO A 82 -4.79 -24.55 6.26
CA PRO A 82 -4.40 -25.09 4.96
C PRO A 82 -5.56 -25.12 3.96
N GLY A 83 -5.31 -24.69 2.73
CA GLY A 83 -6.31 -24.65 1.66
C GLY A 83 -7.37 -23.56 1.78
N ARG A 84 -7.41 -22.79 2.88
CA ARG A 84 -8.30 -21.64 2.99
C ARG A 84 -7.81 -20.49 2.11
N ALA A 85 -8.72 -19.88 1.37
CA ALA A 85 -8.38 -18.72 0.53
C ALA A 85 -7.81 -17.54 1.35
N ILE A 86 -6.92 -16.78 0.72
CA ILE A 86 -6.42 -15.50 1.26
C ILE A 86 -6.86 -14.37 0.32
N GLU A 87 -7.39 -13.30 0.91
CA GLU A 87 -7.57 -12.02 0.24
C GLU A 87 -6.63 -10.99 0.87
N ILE A 88 -5.68 -10.46 0.10
CA ILE A 88 -4.79 -9.39 0.55
C ILE A 88 -5.18 -8.06 -0.07
N ILE A 89 -5.50 -7.07 0.77
CA ILE A 89 -5.88 -5.71 0.34
C ILE A 89 -4.65 -4.82 0.42
N LEU A 90 -4.22 -4.32 -0.73
CA LEU A 90 -2.98 -3.57 -0.91
C LEU A 90 -3.25 -2.09 -1.17
N HIS A 91 -2.58 -1.22 -0.42
CA HIS A 91 -2.48 0.21 -0.69
C HIS A 91 -1.12 0.71 -0.22
N THR A 92 -0.13 0.75 -1.11
CA THR A 92 1.27 0.96 -0.72
C THR A 92 2.11 1.52 -1.86
N PRO A 93 3.06 2.43 -1.57
CA PRO A 93 4.05 2.88 -2.55
C PRO A 93 5.16 1.85 -2.80
N GLY A 94 5.17 0.71 -2.09
CA GLY A 94 6.26 -0.25 -2.10
C GLY A 94 7.13 -0.16 -0.85
N GLY A 95 8.38 -0.60 -0.95
CA GLY A 95 9.32 -0.56 0.16
C GLY A 95 10.50 -1.51 0.03
N LEU A 96 10.98 -2.05 1.15
CA LEU A 96 12.13 -2.94 1.18
C LEU A 96 11.91 -4.20 0.33
N VAL A 97 12.80 -4.42 -0.62
CA VAL A 97 12.74 -5.57 -1.53
C VAL A 97 12.72 -6.90 -0.75
N VAL A 98 13.48 -7.01 0.33
CA VAL A 98 13.52 -8.22 1.15
C VAL A 98 12.16 -8.51 1.78
N ALA A 99 11.49 -7.51 2.33
CA ALA A 99 10.16 -7.64 2.95
C ALA A 99 9.09 -7.99 1.90
N ALA A 100 9.06 -7.26 0.77
CA ALA A 100 8.14 -7.54 -0.32
C ALA A 100 8.31 -8.96 -0.90
N ARG A 101 9.55 -9.43 -1.05
CA ARG A 101 9.85 -10.79 -1.52
C ARG A 101 9.44 -11.87 -0.54
N GLN A 102 9.61 -11.65 0.77
CA GLN A 102 9.14 -12.58 1.80
C GLN A 102 7.63 -12.73 1.76
N ILE A 103 6.90 -11.61 1.69
CA ILE A 103 5.44 -11.62 1.58
C ILE A 103 4.99 -12.31 0.29
N ALA A 104 5.54 -11.89 -0.85
CA ALA A 104 5.17 -12.44 -2.16
C ALA A 104 5.47 -13.94 -2.26
N GLY A 105 6.64 -14.38 -1.74
CA GLY A 105 6.99 -15.80 -1.69
C GLY A 105 6.01 -16.61 -0.86
N ALA A 106 5.71 -16.15 0.36
CA ALA A 106 4.78 -16.85 1.25
C ALA A 106 3.34 -16.94 0.69
N LEU A 107 2.87 -15.88 0.01
CA LEU A 107 1.58 -15.92 -0.70
C LEU A 107 1.61 -16.87 -1.91
N ALA A 108 2.73 -16.88 -2.64
CA ALA A 108 2.91 -17.78 -3.76
C ALA A 108 2.94 -19.27 -3.33
N ASP A 109 3.50 -19.56 -2.18
CA ASP A 109 3.62 -20.91 -1.63
C ASP A 109 2.36 -21.37 -0.87
N HIS A 110 1.36 -20.50 -0.73
CA HIS A 110 0.12 -20.85 -0.03
C HIS A 110 -0.75 -21.81 -0.85
N ASP A 111 -1.26 -22.89 -0.20
CA ASP A 111 -2.05 -23.93 -0.87
C ASP A 111 -3.45 -23.49 -1.30
N GLY A 112 -4.01 -22.45 -0.67
CA GLY A 112 -5.33 -21.90 -1.02
C GLY A 112 -5.24 -20.82 -2.09
N ARG A 113 -6.39 -20.48 -2.69
CA ARG A 113 -6.45 -19.36 -3.65
C ARG A 113 -6.08 -18.05 -3.00
N VAL A 114 -5.22 -17.28 -3.65
CA VAL A 114 -4.81 -15.94 -3.22
C VAL A 114 -5.39 -14.88 -4.17
N THR A 115 -6.08 -13.89 -3.61
CA THR A 115 -6.59 -12.74 -4.37
C THR A 115 -5.96 -11.46 -3.82
N ALA A 116 -5.31 -10.68 -4.68
CA ALA A 116 -4.83 -9.33 -4.34
C ALA A 116 -5.88 -8.30 -4.74
N VAL A 117 -6.31 -7.47 -3.80
CA VAL A 117 -7.27 -6.39 -4.05
C VAL A 117 -6.54 -5.05 -3.94
N VAL A 118 -6.58 -4.25 -5.01
CA VAL A 118 -5.90 -2.95 -5.11
C VAL A 118 -6.94 -1.85 -5.32
N PRO A 119 -7.43 -1.20 -4.25
CA PRO A 119 -8.45 -0.15 -4.39
C PRO A 119 -7.94 1.14 -5.02
N HIS A 120 -6.66 1.48 -4.86
CA HIS A 120 -6.09 2.73 -5.40
C HIS A 120 -4.74 2.51 -6.07
N TYR A 121 -3.71 2.03 -5.33
CA TYR A 121 -2.41 1.73 -5.91
C TYR A 121 -1.61 0.73 -5.08
N ALA A 122 -0.76 -0.03 -5.78
CA ALA A 122 0.23 -0.90 -5.19
C ALA A 122 1.50 -0.85 -6.06
N MET A 123 2.47 0.01 -5.68
CA MET A 123 3.64 0.30 -6.49
C MET A 123 4.84 -0.57 -6.07
N SER A 124 5.78 -0.78 -6.97
CA SER A 124 7.08 -1.41 -6.67
C SER A 124 6.94 -2.75 -5.91
N GLY A 125 7.43 -2.83 -4.66
CA GLY A 125 7.24 -4.01 -3.81
C GLY A 125 5.78 -4.42 -3.61
N GLY A 126 4.84 -3.45 -3.67
CA GLY A 126 3.40 -3.74 -3.67
C GLY A 126 2.94 -4.47 -4.93
N THR A 127 3.52 -4.14 -6.09
CA THR A 127 3.30 -4.87 -7.33
C THR A 127 3.83 -6.30 -7.23
N LEU A 128 5.04 -6.52 -6.69
CA LEU A 128 5.57 -7.88 -6.46
C LEU A 128 4.62 -8.75 -5.63
N ILE A 129 4.04 -8.16 -4.57
CA ILE A 129 3.05 -8.85 -3.74
C ILE A 129 1.78 -9.14 -4.56
N ALA A 130 1.28 -8.18 -5.36
CA ALA A 130 0.11 -8.41 -6.20
C ALA A 130 0.33 -9.51 -7.25
N LEU A 131 1.52 -9.57 -7.85
CA LEU A 131 1.91 -10.59 -8.86
C LEU A 131 2.00 -12.01 -8.29
N SER A 132 2.13 -12.17 -6.97
CA SER A 132 2.12 -13.50 -6.32
C SER A 132 0.73 -14.11 -6.20
N ALA A 133 -0.33 -13.33 -6.40
CA ALA A 133 -1.71 -13.77 -6.28
C ALA A 133 -2.20 -14.48 -7.53
N ASP A 134 -3.20 -15.36 -7.38
CA ASP A 134 -3.87 -16.05 -8.49
C ASP A 134 -4.77 -15.11 -9.29
N GLU A 135 -5.26 -14.05 -8.66
CA GLU A 135 -6.06 -13.00 -9.29
C GLU A 135 -5.74 -11.64 -8.67
N ILE A 136 -5.70 -10.60 -9.52
CA ILE A 136 -5.54 -9.21 -9.09
C ILE A 136 -6.85 -8.48 -9.36
N VAL A 137 -7.49 -7.97 -8.32
CA VAL A 137 -8.74 -7.20 -8.43
C VAL A 137 -8.43 -5.74 -8.22
N VAL A 138 -8.63 -4.91 -9.23
CA VAL A 138 -8.29 -3.49 -9.19
C VAL A 138 -9.54 -2.60 -9.32
N ASP A 139 -9.50 -1.40 -8.78
CA ASP A 139 -10.46 -0.35 -9.16
C ASP A 139 -10.19 0.10 -10.61
N ALA A 140 -11.17 0.71 -11.27
CA ALA A 140 -11.06 1.14 -12.67
C ALA A 140 -9.88 2.09 -12.93
N HIS A 141 -9.51 2.88 -11.91
CA HIS A 141 -8.41 3.85 -11.98
C HIS A 141 -7.25 3.50 -11.02
N ALA A 142 -7.27 2.31 -10.44
CA ALA A 142 -6.16 1.85 -9.63
C ALA A 142 -4.94 1.55 -10.50
N SER A 143 -3.76 1.69 -9.89
CA SER A 143 -2.49 1.50 -10.57
C SER A 143 -1.58 0.53 -9.82
N LEU A 144 -0.92 -0.33 -10.57
CA LEU A 144 0.33 -0.96 -10.17
C LEU A 144 1.49 -0.17 -10.78
N GLY A 145 2.72 -0.51 -10.43
CA GLY A 145 3.90 0.12 -11.02
C GLY A 145 4.97 -0.87 -11.43
N PRO A 146 6.04 -0.39 -12.08
CA PRO A 146 7.25 -1.15 -12.30
C PRO A 146 7.84 -1.66 -10.98
N VAL A 147 8.65 -2.71 -11.08
CA VAL A 147 9.36 -3.30 -9.93
C VAL A 147 10.86 -3.08 -10.03
N ASP A 148 11.29 -2.16 -10.90
CA ASP A 148 12.68 -1.81 -11.12
C ASP A 148 13.35 -1.36 -9.82
N PRO A 149 14.53 -1.91 -9.46
CA PRO A 149 15.20 -1.58 -8.21
C PRO A 149 15.63 -0.11 -8.16
N GLN A 150 15.44 0.52 -6.98
CA GLN A 150 15.94 1.85 -6.68
C GLN A 150 17.14 1.77 -5.74
N LEU A 151 18.21 2.48 -6.05
CA LEU A 151 19.42 2.59 -5.24
C LEU A 151 19.57 4.04 -4.74
N GLY A 152 19.02 4.30 -3.57
CA GLY A 152 18.83 5.68 -3.08
C GLY A 152 17.79 6.40 -3.93
N GLU A 153 18.19 7.51 -4.56
CA GLU A 153 17.30 8.35 -5.39
C GLU A 153 17.34 7.96 -6.89
N TYR A 154 18.13 6.94 -7.27
CA TYR A 154 18.37 6.60 -8.67
C TYR A 154 17.82 5.22 -9.02
N ALA A 155 17.21 5.11 -10.19
CA ALA A 155 16.86 3.83 -10.78
C ALA A 155 18.15 3.04 -11.12
N ALA A 156 18.20 1.75 -10.73
CA ALA A 156 19.34 0.90 -11.01
C ALA A 156 19.67 0.83 -12.52
N ALA A 157 18.63 0.79 -13.35
CA ALA A 157 18.78 0.80 -14.81
C ALA A 157 19.46 2.08 -15.34
N SER A 158 19.14 3.24 -14.77
CA SER A 158 19.75 4.52 -15.14
C SER A 158 21.24 4.56 -14.75
N LEU A 159 21.60 4.03 -13.56
CA LEU A 159 22.98 3.94 -13.12
C LEU A 159 23.81 3.03 -14.06
N VAL A 160 23.23 1.90 -14.47
CA VAL A 160 23.87 1.00 -15.44
C VAL A 160 24.06 1.68 -16.79
N ALA A 161 23.01 2.34 -17.31
CA ALA A 161 23.06 3.04 -18.59
C ALA A 161 24.09 4.18 -18.62
N VAL A 162 24.25 4.92 -17.51
CA VAL A 162 25.29 5.95 -17.38
C VAL A 162 26.68 5.35 -17.39
N ALA A 163 26.91 4.27 -16.64
CA ALA A 163 28.22 3.61 -16.56
C ALA A 163 28.67 2.93 -17.89
N GLU A 164 27.73 2.68 -18.81
CA GLU A 164 27.99 2.12 -20.14
C GLU A 164 28.28 3.17 -21.20
N GLN A 165 28.10 4.46 -20.90
CA GLN A 165 28.45 5.52 -21.84
C GLN A 165 29.98 5.70 -21.96
N PRO A 166 30.48 6.06 -23.15
CA PRO A 166 31.90 6.36 -23.32
C PRO A 166 32.35 7.55 -22.45
N GLY A 167 33.52 7.44 -21.83
CA GLY A 167 34.11 8.51 -21.03
C GLY A 167 34.61 8.02 -19.68
N ASP A 168 35.21 8.93 -18.93
CA ASP A 168 35.66 8.67 -17.57
C ASP A 168 34.48 8.78 -16.59
N HIS A 169 34.33 7.79 -15.73
CA HIS A 169 33.30 7.76 -14.69
C HIS A 169 33.95 7.70 -13.31
N GLU A 170 33.30 8.34 -12.35
CA GLU A 170 33.71 8.23 -10.94
C GLU A 170 33.56 6.77 -10.46
N ASP A 171 34.49 6.31 -9.62
CA ASP A 171 34.44 4.96 -9.03
C ASP A 171 33.10 4.66 -8.36
N ARG A 172 32.48 5.66 -7.73
CA ARG A 172 31.16 5.55 -7.11
C ARG A 172 30.09 5.18 -8.14
N THR A 173 30.09 5.79 -9.32
CA THR A 173 29.15 5.49 -10.41
C THR A 173 29.31 4.04 -10.86
N LEU A 174 30.54 3.58 -11.04
CA LEU A 174 30.84 2.20 -11.44
C LEU A 174 30.41 1.19 -10.37
N LEU A 175 30.68 1.46 -9.09
CA LEU A 175 30.23 0.62 -7.98
C LEU A 175 28.70 0.55 -7.89
N MET A 176 28.02 1.68 -8.02
CA MET A 176 26.55 1.72 -7.99
C MET A 176 25.94 1.01 -9.19
N ALA A 177 26.54 1.10 -10.37
CA ALA A 177 26.12 0.37 -11.56
C ALA A 177 26.29 -1.15 -11.40
N ASP A 178 27.40 -1.62 -10.77
CA ASP A 178 27.58 -3.05 -10.47
C ASP A 178 26.51 -3.57 -9.51
N VAL A 179 26.24 -2.83 -8.43
CA VAL A 179 25.15 -3.15 -7.50
C VAL A 179 23.80 -3.13 -8.23
N GLY A 180 23.59 -2.14 -9.11
CA GLY A 180 22.38 -2.01 -9.93
C GLY A 180 22.13 -3.22 -10.82
N ARG A 181 23.14 -3.69 -11.55
CA ARG A 181 23.01 -4.91 -12.38
C ARG A 181 22.59 -6.12 -11.55
N LYS A 182 23.22 -6.31 -10.40
CA LYS A 182 22.87 -7.40 -9.48
C LYS A 182 21.43 -7.29 -8.98
N ALA A 183 21.01 -6.09 -8.61
CA ALA A 183 19.64 -5.84 -8.13
C ALA A 183 18.60 -6.11 -9.22
N ILE A 184 18.84 -5.65 -10.46
CA ILE A 184 17.96 -5.89 -11.62
C ILE A 184 17.78 -7.39 -11.83
N VAL A 185 18.90 -8.15 -11.97
CA VAL A 185 18.86 -9.60 -12.18
C VAL A 185 18.09 -10.32 -11.07
N GLN A 186 18.28 -9.92 -9.81
CA GLN A 186 17.60 -10.52 -8.68
C GLN A 186 16.09 -10.28 -8.70
N VAL A 187 15.65 -9.05 -9.01
CA VAL A 187 14.23 -8.72 -9.08
C VAL A 187 13.58 -9.35 -10.29
N GLU A 188 14.21 -9.27 -11.45
CA GLU A 188 13.74 -9.90 -12.69
C GLU A 188 13.54 -11.41 -12.50
N SER A 189 14.56 -12.13 -12.00
CA SER A 189 14.48 -13.58 -11.76
C SER A 189 13.38 -13.94 -10.76
N PHE A 190 13.15 -13.12 -9.73
CA PHE A 190 12.07 -13.36 -8.78
C PHE A 190 10.70 -13.11 -9.40
N THR A 191 10.55 -12.03 -10.16
CA THR A 191 9.33 -11.68 -10.87
C THR A 191 8.96 -12.76 -11.89
N THR A 192 9.96 -13.26 -12.67
CA THR A 192 9.76 -14.37 -13.61
C THR A 192 9.15 -15.58 -12.91
N ARG A 193 9.73 -16.03 -11.78
CA ARG A 193 9.19 -17.17 -11.03
C ARG A 193 7.77 -16.97 -10.52
N LEU A 194 7.40 -15.75 -10.12
CA LEU A 194 6.01 -15.45 -9.74
C LEU A 194 5.06 -15.58 -10.94
N LEU A 195 5.48 -15.09 -12.11
CA LEU A 195 4.68 -15.07 -13.32
C LEU A 195 4.55 -16.45 -13.97
N GLU A 196 5.59 -17.32 -13.90
CA GLU A 196 5.55 -18.70 -14.40
C GLU A 196 4.43 -19.54 -13.79
N ARG A 197 3.89 -19.14 -12.66
CA ARG A 197 2.72 -19.81 -12.06
C ARG A 197 1.45 -19.59 -12.88
N HIS A 198 1.40 -18.59 -13.75
CA HIS A 198 0.20 -18.09 -14.38
C HIS A 198 0.28 -17.93 -15.90
N MET A 199 1.48 -18.00 -16.47
CA MET A 199 1.73 -17.89 -17.90
C MET A 199 2.92 -18.77 -18.30
N ASP A 200 3.12 -18.97 -19.60
CA ASP A 200 4.25 -19.74 -20.09
C ASP A 200 5.60 -19.06 -19.75
N PRO A 201 6.70 -19.83 -19.62
CA PRO A 201 7.99 -19.31 -19.16
C PRO A 201 8.57 -18.19 -20.04
N GLU A 202 8.38 -18.25 -21.37
CA GLU A 202 8.93 -17.24 -22.29
C GLU A 202 8.20 -15.90 -22.06
N ARG A 203 6.87 -15.94 -21.96
CA ARG A 203 6.07 -14.76 -21.66
C ARG A 203 6.33 -14.21 -20.26
N ALA A 204 6.52 -15.10 -19.27
CA ALA A 204 6.86 -14.71 -17.90
C ALA A 204 8.18 -13.94 -17.86
N ALA A 205 9.20 -14.42 -18.56
CA ALA A 205 10.50 -13.75 -18.66
C ALA A 205 10.39 -12.39 -19.35
N GLU A 206 9.65 -12.30 -20.46
CA GLU A 206 9.44 -11.04 -21.19
C GLU A 206 8.73 -9.98 -20.31
N VAL A 207 7.65 -10.36 -19.64
CA VAL A 207 6.91 -9.44 -18.75
C VAL A 207 7.75 -9.04 -17.54
N ALA A 208 8.49 -9.97 -16.95
CA ALA A 208 9.40 -9.67 -15.85
C ALA A 208 10.51 -8.69 -16.26
N GLN A 209 11.08 -8.86 -17.43
CA GLN A 209 12.06 -7.94 -18.00
C GLN A 209 11.47 -6.53 -18.14
N ILE A 210 10.31 -6.41 -18.77
CA ILE A 210 9.63 -5.10 -18.96
C ILE A 210 9.39 -4.41 -17.61
N LEU A 211 8.98 -5.15 -16.58
CA LEU A 211 8.66 -4.58 -15.26
C LEU A 211 9.90 -4.23 -14.44
N ALA A 212 11.03 -4.96 -14.59
CA ALA A 212 12.18 -4.87 -13.68
C ALA A 212 13.38 -4.08 -14.23
N THR A 213 13.44 -3.80 -15.54
CA THR A 213 14.66 -3.26 -16.18
C THR A 213 14.60 -1.76 -16.50
N GLY A 214 13.63 -1.03 -15.94
CA GLY A 214 13.54 0.42 -16.13
C GLY A 214 13.03 0.82 -17.51
N THR A 215 12.09 0.07 -18.08
CA THR A 215 11.37 0.45 -19.30
C THR A 215 10.65 1.78 -19.15
N TRP A 216 10.17 2.07 -17.94
CA TRP A 216 9.51 3.32 -17.55
C TRP A 216 10.19 3.96 -16.35
N THR A 217 9.72 5.14 -15.95
CA THR A 217 10.04 5.71 -14.63
C THR A 217 9.39 4.87 -13.54
N HIS A 218 10.00 4.85 -12.34
CA HIS A 218 9.53 4.02 -11.22
C HIS A 218 8.10 4.30 -10.76
N ASP A 219 7.61 5.51 -11.01
CA ASP A 219 6.25 5.98 -10.68
C ASP A 219 5.25 5.81 -11.83
N HIS A 220 5.63 5.15 -12.94
CA HIS A 220 4.73 4.93 -14.07
C HIS A 220 3.52 4.09 -13.68
N PRO A 221 2.28 4.60 -13.87
CA PRO A 221 1.07 3.88 -13.50
C PRO A 221 0.69 2.85 -14.56
N LEU A 222 0.66 1.58 -14.18
CA LEU A 222 0.11 0.49 -14.99
C LEU A 222 -1.33 0.22 -14.57
N GLN A 223 -2.29 0.54 -15.42
CA GLN A 223 -3.71 0.34 -15.17
C GLN A 223 -4.22 -1.01 -15.71
N ALA A 224 -5.46 -1.35 -15.40
CA ALA A 224 -6.03 -2.65 -15.77
C ALA A 224 -5.85 -3.04 -17.25
N PRO A 225 -6.07 -2.17 -18.25
CA PRO A 225 -5.87 -2.54 -19.65
C PRO A 225 -4.42 -2.94 -19.98
N GLU A 226 -3.44 -2.25 -19.40
CA GLU A 226 -2.02 -2.53 -19.61
C GLU A 226 -1.61 -3.83 -18.92
N LEU A 227 -2.09 -4.05 -17.70
CA LEU A 227 -1.86 -5.32 -16.97
C LEU A 227 -2.44 -6.52 -17.75
N GLN A 228 -3.65 -6.38 -18.30
CA GLN A 228 -4.29 -7.40 -19.11
C GLN A 228 -3.55 -7.64 -20.44
N ALA A 229 -3.05 -6.59 -21.09
CA ALA A 229 -2.24 -6.70 -22.31
C ALA A 229 -0.92 -7.46 -22.08
N MET A 230 -0.35 -7.37 -20.87
CA MET A 230 0.80 -8.16 -20.44
C MET A 230 0.44 -9.64 -20.17
N GLY A 231 -0.83 -9.99 -20.13
CA GLY A 231 -1.29 -11.35 -19.78
C GLY A 231 -1.50 -11.56 -18.27
N LEU A 232 -1.44 -10.50 -17.46
CA LEU A 232 -1.69 -10.60 -16.03
C LEU A 232 -3.19 -10.81 -15.77
N ARG A 233 -3.51 -11.60 -14.76
CA ARG A 233 -4.89 -11.92 -14.36
C ARG A 233 -5.52 -10.76 -13.57
N ALA A 234 -5.57 -9.59 -14.18
CA ALA A 234 -6.13 -8.38 -13.61
C ALA A 234 -7.60 -8.23 -13.99
N ARG A 235 -8.47 -8.02 -12.99
CA ARG A 235 -9.90 -7.81 -13.16
C ARG A 235 -10.32 -6.49 -12.51
N VAL A 236 -11.09 -5.69 -13.24
CA VAL A 236 -11.70 -4.47 -12.69
C VAL A 236 -12.94 -4.83 -11.87
N GLY A 237 -13.09 -4.22 -10.72
CA GLY A 237 -14.28 -4.34 -9.88
C GLY A 237 -13.97 -4.67 -8.42
N VAL A 238 -13.29 -3.74 -7.73
CA VAL A 238 -13.13 -3.82 -6.28
C VAL A 238 -14.52 -3.79 -5.63
N PRO A 239 -14.85 -4.76 -4.77
CA PRO A 239 -16.16 -4.81 -4.15
C PRO A 239 -16.36 -3.66 -3.15
N GLU A 240 -17.62 -3.32 -2.85
CA GLU A 240 -17.97 -2.18 -1.99
C GLU A 240 -17.46 -2.34 -0.57
N ALA A 241 -17.44 -3.56 -0.04
CA ALA A 241 -16.99 -3.83 1.31
C ALA A 241 -15.52 -3.42 1.54
N GLU A 242 -14.66 -3.66 0.54
CA GLU A 242 -13.24 -3.31 0.55
C GLU A 242 -13.04 -1.79 0.34
N ARG A 243 -13.89 -1.13 -0.47
CA ARG A 243 -13.91 0.34 -0.58
C ARG A 243 -14.30 1.01 0.74
N GLU A 244 -15.35 0.52 1.41
CA GLU A 244 -15.77 1.00 2.72
C GLU A 244 -14.67 0.77 3.78
N LEU A 245 -13.96 -0.36 3.70
CA LEU A 245 -12.82 -0.64 4.57
C LEU A 245 -11.73 0.44 4.43
N MET A 246 -11.42 0.88 3.20
CA MET A 246 -10.45 1.95 2.95
C MET A 246 -10.82 3.25 3.67
N GLY A 247 -12.11 3.56 3.79
CA GLY A 247 -12.62 4.71 4.55
C GLY A 247 -12.33 4.64 6.06
N LEU A 248 -12.10 3.44 6.60
CA LEU A 248 -11.71 3.22 7.99
C LEU A 248 -10.20 3.42 8.23
N TYR A 249 -9.41 3.70 7.19
CA TYR A 249 -8.01 4.13 7.27
C TYR A 249 -7.93 5.63 6.95
N PRO A 250 -8.30 6.50 7.91
CA PRO A 250 -8.41 7.92 7.66
C PRO A 250 -7.05 8.54 7.36
N GLN A 251 -7.08 9.55 6.53
CA GLN A 251 -5.99 10.48 6.34
C GLN A 251 -5.71 11.28 7.65
N PRO A 252 -4.50 11.80 7.88
CA PRO A 252 -4.18 12.52 9.12
C PRO A 252 -5.11 13.72 9.31
N ARG A 253 -5.58 13.88 10.54
CA ARG A 253 -6.37 15.03 10.93
C ARG A 253 -5.44 16.24 11.09
N GLY A 254 -5.64 17.27 10.31
CA GLY A 254 -4.91 18.53 10.43
C GLY A 254 -5.18 19.49 9.28
N ARG A 255 -5.64 18.98 8.15
CA ARG A 255 -6.12 19.80 7.04
C ARG A 255 -7.48 19.27 6.59
N PRO A 256 -8.46 20.14 6.25
CA PRO A 256 -9.67 19.70 5.58
C PRO A 256 -9.25 18.98 4.28
N SER A 257 -10.02 17.95 3.89
CA SER A 257 -9.79 17.30 2.61
C SER A 257 -9.81 18.36 1.51
N PRO A 258 -8.81 18.41 0.61
CA PRO A 258 -8.86 19.33 -0.53
C PRO A 258 -9.95 18.93 -1.54
N VAL A 259 -10.54 17.74 -1.36
CA VAL A 259 -11.63 17.23 -2.21
C VAL A 259 -12.91 17.19 -1.40
N GLU A 260 -13.89 17.99 -1.81
CA GLU A 260 -15.24 17.99 -1.28
C GLU A 260 -16.23 17.75 -2.43
N TYR A 261 -17.23 16.92 -2.21
CA TYR A 261 -18.28 16.67 -3.19
C TYR A 261 -19.62 16.40 -2.49
N PHE A 262 -20.70 16.70 -3.18
CA PHE A 262 -22.05 16.31 -2.77
C PHE A 262 -22.40 15.00 -3.47
N PRO A 263 -22.64 13.90 -2.72
CA PRO A 263 -23.08 12.68 -3.34
C PRO A 263 -24.46 12.87 -3.98
N SER A 264 -24.67 12.23 -5.14
CA SER A 264 -25.99 12.22 -5.79
C SER A 264 -27.06 11.62 -4.87
N PRO A 265 -28.34 12.06 -4.94
CA PRO A 265 -29.43 11.46 -4.18
C PRO A 265 -29.48 9.94 -4.43
N GLY A 266 -29.41 9.16 -3.34
CA GLY A 266 -29.38 7.69 -3.41
C GLY A 266 -28.02 7.06 -3.15
N ALA A 267 -26.92 7.81 -3.06
CA ALA A 267 -25.66 7.28 -2.58
C ALA A 267 -25.73 7.02 -1.06
N PRO A 268 -25.19 5.92 -0.53
CA PRO A 268 -25.15 5.67 0.90
C PRO A 268 -24.40 6.81 1.61
N ALA A 269 -24.97 7.35 2.68
CA ALA A 269 -24.39 8.46 3.42
C ALA A 269 -23.04 8.04 4.02
N VAL A 270 -21.97 8.65 3.55
CA VAL A 270 -20.66 8.58 4.21
C VAL A 270 -20.81 9.35 5.54
N PRO A 271 -20.55 8.73 6.70
CA PRO A 271 -20.67 9.45 7.97
C PRO A 271 -19.74 10.66 7.98
N ALA A 272 -20.32 11.84 8.15
CA ALA A 272 -19.57 13.09 8.19
C ALA A 272 -18.52 13.06 9.31
N PRO A 273 -17.29 13.54 9.07
CA PRO A 273 -16.30 13.67 10.13
C PRO A 273 -16.84 14.61 11.21
N SER A 274 -16.85 14.14 12.46
CA SER A 274 -17.31 14.93 13.61
C SER A 274 -16.53 16.25 13.69
N ARG A 275 -17.24 17.38 13.54
CA ARG A 275 -16.66 18.72 13.68
C ARG A 275 -16.14 18.89 15.12
N SER A 276 -14.83 19.09 15.29
CA SER A 276 -14.29 19.64 16.53
C SER A 276 -14.77 21.09 16.70
N PRO A 277 -15.18 21.51 17.89
CA PRO A 277 -15.59 22.90 18.12
C PRO A 277 -14.40 23.83 17.88
N ALA A 278 -14.59 24.79 16.97
CA ALA A 278 -13.62 25.83 16.68
C ALA A 278 -13.25 26.59 17.97
N ARG A 279 -11.96 26.66 18.28
CA ARG A 279 -11.43 27.57 19.30
C ARG A 279 -11.82 29.01 18.92
N ARG A 280 -12.72 29.62 19.68
CA ARG A 280 -12.95 31.07 19.62
C ARG A 280 -11.66 31.76 20.07
N ALA A 281 -10.98 32.40 19.14
CA ALA A 281 -9.91 33.34 19.47
C ALA A 281 -10.57 34.53 20.24
N GLY A 282 -10.14 34.68 21.48
CA GLY A 282 -10.55 35.81 22.30
C GLY A 282 -10.06 37.11 21.71
N ALA A 283 -10.98 37.99 21.32
CA ALA A 283 -10.68 39.36 20.95
C ALA A 283 -10.29 40.14 22.22
N THR A 284 -9.06 40.47 22.42
CA THR A 284 -8.62 41.47 23.38
C THR A 284 -8.95 42.84 22.82
N ARG A 285 -10.01 43.46 23.36
CA ARG A 285 -10.22 44.91 23.26
C ARG A 285 -9.20 45.59 24.16
N ARG A 286 -8.34 46.41 23.57
CA ARG A 286 -7.65 47.49 24.29
C ARG A 286 -8.59 48.70 24.32
N ALA A 287 -8.83 49.19 25.53
CA ALA A 287 -9.18 50.57 25.81
C ALA A 287 -7.88 51.32 26.16
#